data_e15f946122e3675565d8853a1ddbb497
#
_entry.id   e15f946122e3675565d8853a1ddbb497
#
_cell.length_a   1.000
_cell.length_b   1.000
_cell.length_c   1.000
_cell.angle_alpha   90.00
_cell.angle_beta   90.00
_cell.angle_gamma   90.00
#
_symmetry.space_group_name_H-M   'P 1'
#
loop_
_entity.id
_entity.type
_entity.pdbx_description
1 polymer ?
#
loop_
_entity_poly.entity_id
_entity_poly.type
_entity_poly.pdbx_seq_one_letter_code
_entity_poly.pdbx_strand_id
1 'polypeptide(L)'
;KVSNRIKKKYMAGKTYFDYPTLFLVIFLICFGMVMIYSTSSYKSMMTYGNSYKWVLKQGLVVLGGAIAIFLISRADYRIIKGHKPAFLCLGIATFSMIAVLLVGAAKKGSVRWISIAGFQIQPSEFCKFLLIIYMANELAINASQHKLKTLGDHAKILVPTIPVIGLVTYQNLSTGLVICAMVGIMTFVVSQRTKELIITAVAFMAGIVVYLMTANSYRNERFQIWLHPETHKKGFQTMQALYAIGSGGIFGKGLGQSMQKMGFIPESHNDMIFSIICEEQWVKVKHNHSGNSL
;
A
#
# COMPACT_ATOMS: atom_id res chain seq x y z
N LYS A 1 35.19 -9.15 4.20
CA LYS A 1 35.11 -10.62 4.41
C LYS A 1 33.71 -11.20 4.32
N VAL A 2 32.67 -10.48 4.78
CA VAL A 2 31.24 -10.91 4.70
C VAL A 2 30.77 -10.96 3.24
N SER A 3 31.08 -9.95 2.42
CA SER A 3 30.70 -9.89 0.99
C SER A 3 31.24 -11.08 0.17
N ASN A 4 32.48 -11.53 0.44
CA ASN A 4 33.09 -12.67 -0.27
C ASN A 4 32.48 -14.02 0.15
N ARG A 5 32.04 -14.17 1.41
CA ARG A 5 31.31 -15.37 1.86
C ARG A 5 29.93 -15.46 1.20
N ILE A 6 29.23 -14.34 1.07
CA ILE A 6 27.94 -14.26 0.39
C ILE A 6 28.09 -14.60 -1.10
N LYS A 7 29.07 -13.98 -1.81
CA LYS A 7 29.35 -14.34 -3.22
C LYS A 7 29.69 -15.81 -3.42
N LYS A 8 30.53 -16.40 -2.56
CA LYS A 8 30.91 -17.82 -2.65
C LYS A 8 29.71 -18.76 -2.38
N LYS A 9 28.76 -18.33 -1.57
CA LYS A 9 27.52 -19.07 -1.26
C LYS A 9 26.53 -19.03 -2.42
N TYR A 10 26.43 -17.91 -3.14
CA TYR A 10 25.61 -17.77 -4.36
C TYR A 10 26.18 -18.49 -5.59
N MET A 11 27.51 -18.64 -5.68
CA MET A 11 28.15 -19.38 -6.77
C MET A 11 28.10 -20.91 -6.61
N ALA A 12 27.75 -21.42 -5.43
CA ALA A 12 27.69 -22.86 -5.15
C ALA A 12 26.42 -23.57 -5.67
N GLY A 13 25.58 -22.90 -6.45
CA GLY A 13 24.39 -23.53 -7.07
C GLY A 13 23.30 -24.03 -6.11
N LYS A 14 23.45 -23.80 -4.79
CA LYS A 14 22.42 -24.13 -3.81
C LYS A 14 21.36 -23.04 -3.79
N THR A 15 20.18 -23.34 -4.26
CA THR A 15 19.01 -22.50 -4.07
C THR A 15 18.70 -22.42 -2.59
N TYR A 16 18.98 -21.27 -1.98
CA TYR A 16 18.58 -21.00 -0.60
C TYR A 16 17.16 -20.48 -0.60
N PHE A 17 16.30 -21.18 0.09
CA PHE A 17 14.95 -20.74 0.34
C PHE A 17 14.90 -19.94 1.64
N ASP A 18 14.30 -18.76 1.61
CA ASP A 18 14.15 -17.91 2.79
C ASP A 18 12.90 -18.31 3.58
N TYR A 19 13.07 -19.35 4.43
CA TYR A 19 12.00 -19.84 5.29
C TYR A 19 11.45 -18.80 6.28
N PRO A 20 12.29 -17.94 6.93
CA PRO A 20 11.79 -16.89 7.79
C PRO A 20 10.83 -15.93 7.10
N THR A 21 11.17 -15.46 5.91
CA THR A 21 10.29 -14.59 5.12
C THR A 21 9.00 -15.31 4.72
N LEU A 22 9.08 -16.56 4.29
CA LEU A 22 7.88 -17.36 3.98
C LEU A 22 6.98 -17.52 5.19
N PHE A 23 7.55 -17.86 6.36
CA PHE A 23 6.80 -18.00 7.60
C PHE A 23 6.07 -16.71 7.97
N LEU A 24 6.75 -15.57 7.91
CA LEU A 24 6.14 -14.27 8.18
C LEU A 24 4.98 -13.96 7.22
N VAL A 25 5.15 -14.23 5.93
CA VAL A 25 4.09 -14.03 4.94
C VAL A 25 2.87 -14.90 5.23
N ILE A 26 3.08 -16.19 5.50
CA ILE A 26 1.97 -17.11 5.85
C ILE A 26 1.29 -16.66 7.14
N PHE A 27 2.07 -16.31 8.16
CA PHE A 27 1.53 -15.81 9.43
C PHE A 27 0.65 -14.57 9.23
N LEU A 28 1.14 -13.58 8.48
CA LEU A 28 0.39 -12.35 8.21
C LEU A 28 -0.87 -12.60 7.38
N ILE A 29 -0.83 -13.54 6.44
CA ILE A 29 -2.01 -13.94 5.66
C ILE A 29 -3.05 -14.59 6.58
N CYS A 30 -2.66 -15.57 7.40
CA CYS A 30 -3.57 -16.23 8.32
C CYS A 30 -4.16 -15.25 9.34
N PHE A 31 -3.33 -14.40 9.91
CA PHE A 31 -3.76 -13.33 10.81
C PHE A 31 -4.76 -12.38 10.14
N GLY A 32 -4.43 -11.90 8.93
CA GLY A 32 -5.29 -11.03 8.15
C GLY A 32 -6.66 -11.67 7.84
N MET A 33 -6.68 -12.96 7.48
CA MET A 33 -7.92 -13.69 7.20
C MET A 33 -8.82 -13.80 8.44
N VAL A 34 -8.23 -14.09 9.60
CA VAL A 34 -8.96 -14.14 10.88
C VAL A 34 -9.55 -12.76 11.22
N MET A 35 -8.76 -11.69 11.06
CA MET A 35 -9.22 -10.33 11.34
C MET A 35 -10.28 -9.86 10.34
N ILE A 36 -10.16 -10.19 9.07
CA ILE A 36 -11.20 -9.90 8.07
C ILE A 36 -12.49 -10.63 8.43
N TYR A 37 -12.42 -11.90 8.86
CA TYR A 37 -13.60 -12.61 9.33
C TYR A 37 -14.25 -11.89 10.52
N SER A 38 -13.45 -11.57 11.55
CA SER A 38 -13.97 -10.89 12.74
C SER A 38 -14.65 -9.56 12.39
N THR A 39 -13.98 -8.73 11.59
CA THR A 39 -14.45 -7.37 11.28
C THR A 39 -15.58 -7.30 10.27
N SER A 40 -15.68 -8.30 9.35
CA SER A 40 -16.66 -8.27 8.28
C SER A 40 -17.87 -9.15 8.50
N SER A 41 -17.84 -10.09 9.46
CA SER A 41 -18.88 -11.11 9.68
C SER A 41 -20.26 -10.48 9.89
N TYR A 42 -20.36 -9.47 10.73
CA TYR A 42 -21.63 -8.77 11.01
C TYR A 42 -22.18 -8.09 9.75
N LYS A 43 -21.37 -7.27 9.08
CA LYS A 43 -21.78 -6.55 7.86
C LYS A 43 -22.12 -7.51 6.72
N SER A 44 -21.36 -8.59 6.59
CA SER A 44 -21.60 -9.64 5.58
C SER A 44 -22.92 -10.36 5.81
N MET A 45 -23.23 -10.67 7.07
CA MET A 45 -24.50 -11.28 7.45
C MET A 45 -25.68 -10.37 7.14
N MET A 46 -25.60 -9.07 7.49
CA MET A 46 -26.65 -8.09 7.24
C MET A 46 -26.87 -7.82 5.76
N THR A 47 -25.81 -7.82 4.95
CA THR A 47 -25.90 -7.46 3.52
C THR A 47 -26.22 -8.65 2.63
N TYR A 48 -25.72 -9.85 2.96
CA TYR A 48 -25.76 -11.02 2.09
C TYR A 48 -26.41 -12.26 2.73
N GLY A 49 -26.81 -12.18 4.00
CA GLY A 49 -27.31 -13.35 4.74
C GLY A 49 -26.25 -14.41 5.03
N ASN A 50 -24.98 -14.13 4.79
CA ASN A 50 -23.87 -15.08 4.95
C ASN A 50 -22.63 -14.37 5.51
N SER A 51 -22.17 -14.78 6.69
CA SER A 51 -21.02 -14.19 7.40
C SER A 51 -19.68 -14.44 6.69
N TYR A 52 -19.58 -15.46 5.85
CA TYR A 52 -18.32 -15.89 5.22
C TYR A 52 -18.05 -15.28 3.84
N LYS A 53 -19.00 -14.56 3.23
CA LYS A 53 -18.90 -14.12 1.83
C LYS A 53 -17.66 -13.24 1.57
N TRP A 54 -17.35 -12.33 2.47
CA TRP A 54 -16.17 -11.46 2.36
C TRP A 54 -14.86 -12.24 2.51
N VAL A 55 -14.84 -13.17 3.46
CA VAL A 55 -13.67 -14.02 3.72
C VAL A 55 -13.41 -14.95 2.53
N LEU A 56 -14.45 -15.56 1.96
CA LEU A 56 -14.31 -16.39 0.76
C LEU A 56 -13.76 -15.60 -0.41
N LYS A 57 -14.28 -14.37 -0.64
CA LYS A 57 -13.75 -13.49 -1.68
C LYS A 57 -12.27 -13.16 -1.45
N GLN A 58 -11.89 -12.84 -0.23
CA GLN A 58 -10.50 -12.57 0.13
C GLN A 58 -9.63 -13.83 -0.01
N GLY A 59 -10.13 -14.99 0.38
CA GLY A 59 -9.44 -16.28 0.22
C GLY A 59 -9.10 -16.59 -1.23
N LEU A 60 -10.01 -16.31 -2.17
CA LEU A 60 -9.74 -16.46 -3.61
C LEU A 60 -8.62 -15.52 -4.08
N VAL A 61 -8.61 -14.27 -3.60
CA VAL A 61 -7.53 -13.31 -3.92
C VAL A 61 -6.20 -13.78 -3.34
N VAL A 62 -6.19 -14.26 -2.09
CA VAL A 62 -4.99 -14.82 -1.43
C VAL A 62 -4.46 -16.02 -2.20
N LEU A 63 -5.33 -16.95 -2.62
CA LEU A 63 -4.94 -18.11 -3.42
C LEU A 63 -4.31 -17.67 -4.75
N GLY A 64 -4.93 -16.73 -5.46
CA GLY A 64 -4.39 -16.14 -6.68
C GLY A 64 -3.02 -15.48 -6.45
N GLY A 65 -2.89 -14.73 -5.35
CA GLY A 65 -1.62 -14.13 -4.93
C GLY A 65 -0.53 -15.17 -4.62
N ALA A 66 -0.88 -16.25 -3.93
CA ALA A 66 0.05 -17.35 -3.63
C ALA A 66 0.55 -18.04 -4.90
N ILE A 67 -0.34 -18.30 -5.87
CA ILE A 67 0.02 -18.83 -7.18
C ILE A 67 0.96 -17.87 -7.92
N ALA A 68 0.64 -16.56 -7.91
CA ALA A 68 1.49 -15.54 -8.53
C ALA A 68 2.88 -15.48 -7.89
N ILE A 69 2.99 -15.50 -6.57
CA ILE A 69 4.26 -15.55 -5.84
C ILE A 69 5.06 -16.80 -6.25
N PHE A 70 4.41 -17.96 -6.30
CA PHE A 70 5.06 -19.21 -6.72
C PHE A 70 5.60 -19.14 -8.14
N LEU A 71 4.81 -18.64 -9.10
CA LEU A 71 5.24 -18.49 -10.49
C LEU A 71 6.39 -17.49 -10.63
N ILE A 72 6.28 -16.32 -9.98
CA ILE A 72 7.31 -15.28 -10.03
C ILE A 72 8.61 -15.76 -9.38
N SER A 73 8.53 -16.53 -8.29
CA SER A 73 9.70 -17.06 -7.60
C SER A 73 10.51 -18.05 -8.45
N ARG A 74 9.85 -18.69 -9.46
CA ARG A 74 10.50 -19.59 -10.43
C ARG A 74 11.02 -18.86 -11.66
N ALA A 75 10.55 -17.65 -11.92
CA ALA A 75 10.97 -16.87 -13.08
C ALA A 75 12.37 -16.27 -12.87
N ASP A 76 13.19 -16.30 -13.91
CA ASP A 76 14.48 -15.61 -13.85
C ASP A 76 14.26 -14.09 -14.01
N TYR A 77 14.48 -13.34 -12.93
CA TYR A 77 14.36 -11.88 -12.93
C TYR A 77 15.26 -11.17 -13.96
N ARG A 78 16.27 -11.88 -14.52
CA ARG A 78 17.15 -11.32 -15.56
C ARG A 78 16.42 -11.02 -16.85
N ILE A 79 15.25 -11.63 -17.08
CA ILE A 79 14.39 -11.37 -18.25
C ILE A 79 13.93 -9.91 -18.28
N ILE A 80 13.72 -9.31 -17.10
CA ILE A 80 13.31 -7.90 -16.98
C ILE A 80 14.49 -6.92 -16.94
N LYS A 81 15.73 -7.39 -17.12
CA LYS A 81 16.94 -6.56 -17.10
C LYS A 81 17.20 -5.92 -18.45
N GLY A 82 17.50 -4.62 -18.47
CA GLY A 82 17.89 -3.87 -19.67
C GLY A 82 16.95 -2.73 -20.01
N HIS A 83 17.36 -1.90 -20.99
CA HIS A 83 16.57 -0.75 -21.43
C HIS A 83 15.22 -1.15 -22.06
N LYS A 84 15.21 -2.15 -22.95
CA LYS A 84 13.98 -2.56 -23.65
C LYS A 84 12.86 -2.99 -22.69
N PRO A 85 13.07 -3.94 -21.75
CA PRO A 85 12.02 -4.29 -20.80
C PRO A 85 11.68 -3.14 -19.83
N ALA A 86 12.64 -2.27 -19.48
CA ALA A 86 12.38 -1.09 -18.67
C ALA A 86 11.35 -0.16 -19.34
N PHE A 87 11.62 0.24 -20.59
CA PHE A 87 10.68 1.09 -21.35
C PHE A 87 9.36 0.40 -21.67
N LEU A 88 9.35 -0.92 -21.85
CA LEU A 88 8.12 -1.68 -21.99
C LEU A 88 7.26 -1.58 -20.72
N CYS A 89 7.86 -1.74 -19.54
CA CYS A 89 7.16 -1.57 -18.25
C CYS A 89 6.60 -0.15 -18.11
N LEU A 90 7.36 0.86 -18.46
CA LEU A 90 6.91 2.25 -18.44
C LEU A 90 5.74 2.49 -19.41
N GLY A 91 5.81 1.92 -20.62
CA GLY A 91 4.74 1.97 -21.62
C GLY A 91 3.45 1.32 -21.12
N ILE A 92 3.56 0.12 -20.52
CA ILE A 92 2.41 -0.60 -19.93
C ILE A 92 1.81 0.22 -18.78
N ALA A 93 2.64 0.83 -17.92
CA ALA A 93 2.17 1.69 -16.84
C ALA A 93 1.40 2.90 -17.39
N THR A 94 1.95 3.60 -18.36
CA THR A 94 1.29 4.77 -18.99
C THR A 94 -0.01 4.36 -19.65
N PHE A 95 0.00 3.30 -20.46
CA PHE A 95 -1.19 2.81 -21.17
C PHE A 95 -2.29 2.38 -20.19
N SER A 96 -1.96 1.66 -19.11
CA SER A 96 -2.93 1.23 -18.12
C SER A 96 -3.62 2.42 -17.42
N MET A 97 -2.88 3.50 -17.17
CA MET A 97 -3.45 4.73 -16.59
C MET A 97 -4.36 5.48 -17.56
N ILE A 98 -4.01 5.52 -18.84
CA ILE A 98 -4.87 6.08 -19.89
C ILE A 98 -6.15 5.24 -20.03
N ALA A 99 -6.02 3.91 -20.05
CA ALA A 99 -7.16 3.00 -20.14
C ALA A 99 -8.17 3.21 -18.99
N VAL A 100 -7.67 3.45 -17.75
CA VAL A 100 -8.56 3.78 -16.62
C VAL A 100 -9.36 5.07 -16.85
N LEU A 101 -8.74 6.09 -17.44
CA LEU A 101 -9.46 7.34 -17.75
C LEU A 101 -10.55 7.14 -18.77
N LEU A 102 -10.35 6.22 -19.72
CA LEU A 102 -11.31 5.96 -20.80
C LEU A 102 -12.43 5.00 -20.41
N VAL A 103 -12.11 3.94 -19.65
CA VAL A 103 -13.02 2.81 -19.38
C VAL A 103 -13.37 2.68 -17.90
N GLY A 104 -12.68 3.41 -17.03
CA GLY A 104 -12.84 3.27 -15.58
C GLY A 104 -14.21 3.70 -15.08
N ALA A 105 -14.73 2.97 -14.09
CA ALA A 105 -15.98 3.32 -13.42
C ALA A 105 -15.74 4.42 -12.37
N ALA A 106 -16.55 5.47 -12.43
CA ALA A 106 -16.56 6.51 -11.41
C ALA A 106 -17.12 5.96 -10.09
N LYS A 107 -16.29 5.86 -9.06
CA LYS A 107 -16.71 5.47 -7.72
C LYS A 107 -16.29 6.55 -6.72
N LYS A 108 -17.22 7.02 -5.91
CA LYS A 108 -16.98 8.11 -4.93
C LYS A 108 -16.36 9.38 -5.58
N GLY A 109 -16.78 9.73 -6.81
CA GLY A 109 -16.36 10.97 -7.49
C GLY A 109 -14.98 10.91 -8.18
N SER A 110 -14.37 9.73 -8.30
CA SER A 110 -13.12 9.56 -9.05
C SER A 110 -13.08 8.26 -9.83
N VAL A 111 -12.53 8.34 -11.05
CA VAL A 111 -12.35 7.19 -11.95
C VAL A 111 -11.01 6.56 -11.63
N ARG A 112 -10.99 5.52 -10.78
CA ARG A 112 -9.74 4.88 -10.30
C ARG A 112 -9.73 3.37 -10.46
N TRP A 113 -10.90 2.78 -10.68
CA TRP A 113 -11.10 1.34 -10.62
C TRP A 113 -11.62 0.81 -11.93
N ILE A 114 -11.09 -0.34 -12.35
CA ILE A 114 -11.65 -1.16 -13.42
C ILE A 114 -12.33 -2.35 -12.76
N SER A 115 -13.61 -2.58 -13.09
CA SER A 115 -14.34 -3.74 -12.58
C SER A 115 -14.29 -4.86 -13.63
N ILE A 116 -13.67 -5.99 -13.29
CA ILE A 116 -13.59 -7.16 -14.17
C ILE A 116 -14.14 -8.36 -13.40
N ALA A 117 -15.22 -8.96 -13.91
CA ALA A 117 -15.84 -10.17 -13.32
C ALA A 117 -16.14 -10.04 -11.80
N GLY A 118 -16.57 -8.86 -11.33
CA GLY A 118 -16.88 -8.61 -9.92
C GLY A 118 -15.66 -8.31 -9.03
N PHE A 119 -14.44 -8.35 -9.58
CA PHE A 119 -13.25 -7.86 -8.91
C PHE A 119 -12.94 -6.42 -9.33
N GLN A 120 -12.51 -5.62 -8.36
CA GLN A 120 -12.09 -4.25 -8.61
C GLN A 120 -10.57 -4.21 -8.63
N ILE A 121 -10.01 -3.81 -9.76
CA ILE A 121 -8.57 -3.68 -9.96
C ILE A 121 -8.27 -2.18 -10.06
N GLN A 122 -7.25 -1.74 -9.32
CA GLN A 122 -6.75 -0.38 -9.38
C GLN A 122 -5.40 -0.37 -10.13
N PRO A 123 -5.34 0.07 -11.38
CA PRO A 123 -4.11 0.03 -12.18
C PRO A 123 -2.95 0.83 -11.60
N SER A 124 -3.20 1.91 -10.88
CA SER A 124 -2.13 2.66 -10.21
C SER A 124 -1.34 1.82 -9.17
N GLU A 125 -1.92 0.75 -8.62
CA GLU A 125 -1.20 -0.18 -7.76
C GLU A 125 -0.12 -0.97 -8.54
N PHE A 126 -0.45 -1.41 -9.75
CA PHE A 126 0.49 -2.09 -10.63
C PHE A 126 1.54 -1.13 -11.20
N CYS A 127 1.18 0.13 -11.46
CA CYS A 127 2.12 1.14 -11.94
C CYS A 127 3.30 1.33 -11.00
N LYS A 128 3.11 1.21 -9.68
CA LYS A 128 4.22 1.28 -8.71
C LYS A 128 5.29 0.23 -8.99
N PHE A 129 4.90 -1.02 -9.21
CA PHE A 129 5.85 -2.10 -9.52
C PHE A 129 6.53 -1.91 -10.86
N LEU A 130 5.78 -1.50 -11.89
CA LEU A 130 6.33 -1.27 -13.23
C LEU A 130 7.33 -0.11 -13.23
N LEU A 131 7.05 0.95 -12.47
CA LEU A 131 7.97 2.07 -12.29
C LEU A 131 9.22 1.69 -11.49
N ILE A 132 9.10 0.83 -10.48
CA ILE A 132 10.27 0.30 -9.76
C ILE A 132 11.19 -0.44 -10.74
N ILE A 133 10.63 -1.30 -11.59
CA ILE A 133 11.41 -2.06 -12.59
C ILE A 133 12.09 -1.10 -13.56
N TYR A 134 11.37 -0.10 -14.08
CA TYR A 134 11.94 0.92 -14.96
C TYR A 134 13.10 1.66 -14.28
N MET A 135 12.85 2.23 -13.11
CA MET A 135 13.84 3.01 -12.37
C MET A 135 15.07 2.19 -11.99
N ALA A 136 14.87 0.96 -11.49
CA ALA A 136 15.97 0.08 -11.10
C ALA A 136 16.89 -0.24 -12.29
N ASN A 137 16.32 -0.54 -13.46
CA ASN A 137 17.11 -0.82 -14.67
C ASN A 137 17.85 0.42 -15.16
N GLU A 138 17.16 1.54 -15.35
CA GLU A 138 17.77 2.75 -15.89
C GLU A 138 18.84 3.33 -14.95
N LEU A 139 18.57 3.37 -13.66
CA LEU A 139 19.56 3.82 -12.67
C LEU A 139 20.76 2.88 -12.63
N ALA A 140 20.57 1.56 -12.61
CA ALA A 140 21.66 0.59 -12.56
C ALA A 140 22.56 0.65 -13.81
N ILE A 141 21.95 0.74 -15.00
CA ILE A 141 22.69 0.81 -16.28
C ILE A 141 23.48 2.11 -16.35
N ASN A 142 22.86 3.27 -16.07
CA ASN A 142 23.53 4.56 -16.15
C ASN A 142 24.59 4.73 -15.05
N ALA A 143 24.36 4.17 -13.84
CA ALA A 143 25.37 4.16 -12.78
C ALA A 143 26.60 3.31 -13.17
N SER A 144 26.37 2.12 -13.74
CA SER A 144 27.47 1.24 -14.18
C SER A 144 28.33 1.86 -15.30
N GLN A 145 27.75 2.74 -16.10
CA GLN A 145 28.42 3.47 -17.18
C GLN A 145 29.01 4.82 -16.71
N HIS A 146 28.98 5.11 -15.40
CA HIS A 146 29.41 6.40 -14.83
C HIS A 146 28.77 7.63 -15.50
N LYS A 147 27.53 7.49 -15.97
CA LYS A 147 26.79 8.55 -16.67
C LYS A 147 25.95 9.45 -15.74
N LEU A 148 25.83 9.14 -14.46
CA LEU A 148 25.06 9.93 -13.49
C LEU A 148 25.91 11.02 -12.83
N LYS A 149 26.44 11.93 -13.63
CA LYS A 149 27.35 12.99 -13.17
C LYS A 149 26.68 14.35 -13.00
N THR A 150 25.61 14.60 -13.74
CA THR A 150 24.91 15.89 -13.74
C THR A 150 23.44 15.72 -13.41
N LEU A 151 22.76 16.81 -12.99
CA LEU A 151 21.30 16.80 -12.82
C LEU A 151 20.57 16.49 -14.13
N GLY A 152 21.13 16.92 -15.28
CA GLY A 152 20.59 16.60 -16.60
C GLY A 152 20.57 15.11 -16.90
N ASP A 153 21.54 14.35 -16.39
CA ASP A 153 21.57 12.90 -16.59
C ASP A 153 20.46 12.20 -15.76
N HIS A 154 20.23 12.68 -14.54
CA HIS A 154 19.09 12.21 -13.73
C HIS A 154 17.76 12.60 -14.38
N ALA A 155 17.67 13.81 -14.94
CA ALA A 155 16.46 14.27 -15.64
C ALA A 155 16.08 13.35 -16.81
N LYS A 156 17.06 12.84 -17.59
CA LYS A 156 16.79 11.91 -18.71
C LYS A 156 16.08 10.63 -18.26
N ILE A 157 16.32 10.18 -17.02
CA ILE A 157 15.67 9.01 -16.43
C ILE A 157 14.32 9.38 -15.81
N LEU A 158 14.23 10.57 -15.23
CA LEU A 158 13.03 11.01 -14.51
C LEU A 158 11.93 11.53 -15.45
N VAL A 159 12.28 12.27 -16.52
CA VAL A 159 11.30 12.87 -17.43
C VAL A 159 10.33 11.85 -18.03
N PRO A 160 10.76 10.65 -18.47
CA PRO A 160 9.81 9.65 -18.96
C PRO A 160 8.79 9.14 -17.92
N THR A 161 9.06 9.29 -16.61
CA THR A 161 8.13 8.90 -15.56
C THR A 161 7.03 9.93 -15.30
N ILE A 162 7.23 11.19 -15.72
CA ILE A 162 6.31 12.31 -15.46
C ILE A 162 4.89 12.02 -15.95
N PRO A 163 4.64 11.48 -17.17
CA PRO A 163 3.29 11.19 -17.63
C PRO A 163 2.56 10.24 -16.70
N VAL A 164 3.20 9.15 -16.25
CA VAL A 164 2.59 8.18 -15.34
C VAL A 164 2.30 8.84 -13.98
N ILE A 165 3.28 9.54 -13.42
CA ILE A 165 3.12 10.24 -12.13
C ILE A 165 2.00 11.29 -12.23
N GLY A 166 1.94 12.06 -13.30
CA GLY A 166 0.90 13.07 -13.53
C GLY A 166 -0.49 12.46 -13.61
N LEU A 167 -0.67 11.38 -14.38
CA LEU A 167 -1.95 10.67 -14.50
C LEU A 167 -2.40 10.06 -13.17
N VAL A 168 -1.48 9.44 -12.42
CA VAL A 168 -1.80 8.89 -11.09
C VAL A 168 -2.15 10.00 -10.10
N THR A 169 -1.38 11.09 -10.07
CA THR A 169 -1.61 12.23 -9.17
C THR A 169 -2.94 12.91 -9.44
N TYR A 170 -3.33 13.03 -10.71
CA TYR A 170 -4.63 13.55 -11.12
C TYR A 170 -5.79 12.72 -10.54
N GLN A 171 -5.68 11.40 -10.57
CA GLN A 171 -6.69 10.49 -10.04
C GLN A 171 -6.62 10.34 -8.52
N ASN A 172 -5.42 10.27 -7.97
CA ASN A 172 -5.16 10.05 -6.54
C ASN A 172 -3.85 10.71 -6.10
N LEU A 173 -3.98 11.88 -5.50
CA LEU A 173 -2.83 12.64 -5.00
C LEU A 173 -1.96 11.83 -4.04
N SER A 174 -2.57 11.09 -3.11
CA SER A 174 -1.83 10.30 -2.10
C SER A 174 -0.95 9.24 -2.77
N THR A 175 -1.51 8.48 -3.72
CA THR A 175 -0.74 7.47 -4.48
C THR A 175 0.34 8.14 -5.34
N GLY A 176 0.03 9.29 -5.94
CA GLY A 176 1.01 10.08 -6.70
C GLY A 176 2.20 10.52 -5.85
N LEU A 177 1.95 11.00 -4.62
CA LEU A 177 3.00 11.39 -3.68
C LEU A 177 3.87 10.19 -3.26
N VAL A 178 3.27 9.03 -3.02
CA VAL A 178 4.02 7.79 -2.72
C VAL A 178 4.93 7.41 -3.89
N ILE A 179 4.46 7.50 -5.14
CA ILE A 179 5.26 7.22 -6.32
C ILE A 179 6.40 8.24 -6.46
N CYS A 180 6.12 9.53 -6.26
CA CYS A 180 7.15 10.57 -6.27
C CYS A 180 8.25 10.30 -5.23
N ALA A 181 7.85 9.95 -4.00
CA ALA A 181 8.78 9.62 -2.93
C ALA A 181 9.63 8.38 -3.29
N MET A 182 9.00 7.34 -3.84
CA MET A 182 9.68 6.11 -4.26
C MET A 182 10.72 6.39 -5.36
N VAL A 183 10.34 7.12 -6.40
CA VAL A 183 11.23 7.51 -7.51
C VAL A 183 12.37 8.40 -6.98
N GLY A 184 12.06 9.34 -6.08
CA GLY A 184 13.04 10.21 -5.44
C GLY A 184 14.06 9.44 -4.60
N ILE A 185 13.60 8.52 -3.75
CA ILE A 185 14.47 7.68 -2.90
C ILE A 185 15.38 6.80 -3.77
N MET A 186 14.84 6.14 -4.80
CA MET A 186 15.65 5.31 -5.71
C MET A 186 16.74 6.13 -6.40
N THR A 187 16.41 7.33 -6.86
CA THR A 187 17.37 8.25 -7.48
C THR A 187 18.42 8.71 -6.47
N PHE A 188 18.00 9.04 -5.24
CA PHE A 188 18.89 9.50 -4.18
C PHE A 188 19.94 8.47 -3.79
N VAL A 189 19.54 7.18 -3.64
CA VAL A 189 20.45 6.08 -3.25
C VAL A 189 21.56 5.87 -4.27
N VAL A 190 21.30 6.12 -5.56
CA VAL A 190 22.26 5.85 -6.64
C VAL A 190 23.09 7.11 -6.99
N SER A 191 22.58 8.29 -6.66
CA SER A 191 23.21 9.56 -7.05
C SER A 191 24.46 9.89 -6.22
N GLN A 192 25.46 10.40 -6.89
CA GLN A 192 26.63 11.01 -6.25
C GLN A 192 26.41 12.48 -5.84
N ARG A 193 25.33 13.12 -6.33
CA ARG A 193 25.00 14.53 -6.08
C ARG A 193 23.86 14.69 -5.08
N THR A 194 24.05 14.11 -3.91
CA THR A 194 23.02 14.06 -2.85
C THR A 194 22.55 15.44 -2.40
N LYS A 195 23.44 16.45 -2.34
CA LYS A 195 23.09 17.82 -1.95
C LYS A 195 22.09 18.46 -2.91
N GLU A 196 22.34 18.37 -4.22
CA GLU A 196 21.48 18.96 -5.25
C GLU A 196 20.11 18.27 -5.27
N LEU A 197 20.07 16.93 -5.08
CA LEU A 197 18.81 16.18 -4.98
C LEU A 197 18.02 16.54 -3.71
N ILE A 198 18.68 16.75 -2.58
CA ILE A 198 18.02 17.20 -1.35
C ILE A 198 17.38 18.58 -1.57
N ILE A 199 18.11 19.52 -2.16
CA ILE A 199 17.58 20.86 -2.46
C ILE A 199 16.37 20.75 -3.39
N THR A 200 16.45 19.94 -4.44
CA THR A 200 15.32 19.70 -5.37
C THR A 200 14.13 19.07 -4.66
N ALA A 201 14.36 18.07 -3.80
CA ALA A 201 13.31 17.43 -3.02
C ALA A 201 12.64 18.40 -2.03
N VAL A 202 13.42 19.23 -1.33
CA VAL A 202 12.90 20.25 -0.43
C VAL A 202 12.09 21.31 -1.18
N ALA A 203 12.58 21.77 -2.33
CA ALA A 203 11.84 22.71 -3.18
C ALA A 203 10.53 22.11 -3.69
N PHE A 204 10.54 20.84 -4.10
CA PHE A 204 9.34 20.11 -4.53
C PHE A 204 8.33 19.94 -3.38
N MET A 205 8.80 19.58 -2.19
CA MET A 205 7.94 19.49 -1.00
C MET A 205 7.35 20.83 -0.61
N ALA A 206 8.13 21.91 -0.66
CA ALA A 206 7.63 23.25 -0.42
C ALA A 206 6.53 23.64 -1.44
N GLY A 207 6.73 23.32 -2.72
CA GLY A 207 5.73 23.52 -3.76
C GLY A 207 4.44 22.74 -3.49
N ILE A 208 4.54 21.48 -3.02
CA ILE A 208 3.37 20.68 -2.61
C ILE A 208 2.65 21.34 -1.44
N VAL A 209 3.38 21.80 -0.41
CA VAL A 209 2.77 22.47 0.75
C VAL A 209 2.03 23.74 0.31
N VAL A 210 2.63 24.58 -0.51
CA VAL A 210 1.98 25.78 -1.07
C VAL A 210 0.74 25.38 -1.87
N TYR A 211 0.83 24.38 -2.75
CA TYR A 211 -0.31 23.89 -3.50
C TYR A 211 -1.44 23.37 -2.60
N LEU A 212 -1.11 22.66 -1.52
CA LEU A 212 -2.11 22.16 -0.57
C LEU A 212 -2.77 23.29 0.21
N MET A 213 -2.03 24.35 0.53
CA MET A 213 -2.55 25.54 1.23
C MET A 213 -3.44 26.41 0.34
N THR A 214 -3.13 26.49 -0.94
CA THR A 214 -3.90 27.27 -1.93
C THR A 214 -5.05 26.48 -2.56
N ALA A 215 -4.99 25.16 -2.51
CA ALA A 215 -6.02 24.28 -3.09
C ALA A 215 -7.24 24.21 -2.18
N ASN A 216 -8.39 24.34 -2.83
CA ASN A 216 -9.77 24.42 -2.37
C ASN A 216 -10.16 23.76 -1.03
N SER A 217 -11.16 24.37 -0.40
CA SER A 217 -12.02 24.02 0.73
C SER A 217 -12.08 22.53 1.17
N TYR A 218 -12.21 21.57 0.24
CA TYR A 218 -12.36 20.15 0.55
C TYR A 218 -11.12 19.52 1.24
N ARG A 219 -9.91 19.94 0.85
CA ARG A 219 -8.67 19.39 1.46
C ARG A 219 -8.41 20.02 2.81
N ASN A 220 -8.70 21.31 2.93
CA ASN A 220 -8.60 22.02 4.19
C ASN A 220 -9.62 21.47 5.21
N GLU A 221 -10.84 21.16 4.77
CA GLU A 221 -11.85 20.49 5.60
C GLU A 221 -11.32 19.11 6.10
N ARG A 222 -10.69 18.31 5.27
CA ARG A 222 -10.10 17.02 5.69
C ARG A 222 -8.98 17.20 6.70
N PHE A 223 -8.15 18.22 6.56
CA PHE A 223 -7.09 18.53 7.51
C PHE A 223 -7.66 18.98 8.87
N GLN A 224 -8.70 19.80 8.85
CA GLN A 224 -9.42 20.19 10.06
C GLN A 224 -10.10 19.00 10.75
N ILE A 225 -10.73 18.12 9.99
CA ILE A 225 -11.32 16.87 10.51
C ILE A 225 -10.25 15.97 11.16
N TRP A 226 -9.05 15.95 10.61
CA TRP A 226 -7.94 15.15 11.17
C TRP A 226 -7.41 15.75 12.48
N LEU A 227 -7.31 17.09 12.56
CA LEU A 227 -6.86 17.79 13.78
C LEU A 227 -7.94 17.80 14.87
N HIS A 228 -9.19 18.05 14.50
CA HIS A 228 -10.33 18.23 15.40
C HIS A 228 -11.51 17.38 14.96
N PRO A 229 -11.39 16.02 15.03
CA PRO A 229 -12.45 15.13 14.58
C PRO A 229 -13.75 15.28 15.37
N GLU A 230 -13.67 15.74 16.61
CA GLU A 230 -14.80 15.97 17.52
C GLU A 230 -15.72 17.11 17.08
N THR A 231 -15.20 18.09 16.34
CA THR A 231 -15.97 19.27 15.94
C THR A 231 -16.70 19.10 14.62
N HIS A 232 -16.37 18.06 13.84
CA HIS A 232 -16.90 17.84 12.50
C HIS A 232 -17.76 16.59 12.41
N LYS A 233 -18.96 16.71 11.77
CA LYS A 233 -19.83 15.56 11.51
C LYS A 233 -19.12 14.42 10.73
N LYS A 234 -18.20 14.78 9.83
CA LYS A 234 -17.40 13.80 9.07
C LYS A 234 -16.26 13.17 9.89
N GLY A 235 -15.97 13.69 11.09
CA GLY A 235 -15.00 13.13 12.04
C GLY A 235 -15.51 11.91 12.81
N PHE A 236 -16.81 11.58 12.68
CA PHE A 236 -17.44 10.45 13.37
C PHE A 236 -16.67 9.14 13.23
N GLN A 237 -16.23 8.81 12.02
CA GLN A 237 -15.45 7.59 11.77
C GLN A 237 -14.14 7.56 12.56
N THR A 238 -13.43 8.68 12.63
CA THR A 238 -12.18 8.82 13.38
C THR A 238 -12.43 8.72 14.88
N MET A 239 -13.48 9.36 15.38
CA MET A 239 -13.85 9.30 16.80
C MET A 239 -14.21 7.87 17.22
N GLN A 240 -15.01 7.14 16.43
CA GLN A 240 -15.36 5.76 16.72
C GLN A 240 -14.13 4.84 16.70
N ALA A 241 -13.17 5.11 15.78
CA ALA A 241 -11.90 4.38 15.73
C ALA A 241 -11.05 4.64 17.00
N LEU A 242 -10.99 5.88 17.48
CA LEU A 242 -10.31 6.22 18.74
C LEU A 242 -10.99 5.57 19.96
N TYR A 243 -12.32 5.53 19.98
CA TYR A 243 -13.06 4.83 21.04
C TYR A 243 -12.78 3.32 21.01
N ALA A 244 -12.69 2.70 19.82
CA ALA A 244 -12.31 1.29 19.70
C ALA A 244 -10.92 1.04 20.31
N ILE A 245 -9.93 1.84 19.91
CA ILE A 245 -8.55 1.73 20.44
C ILE A 245 -8.53 1.93 21.96
N GLY A 246 -9.17 2.99 22.44
CA GLY A 246 -9.20 3.30 23.89
C GLY A 246 -9.92 2.24 24.70
N SER A 247 -11.01 1.68 24.17
CA SER A 247 -11.82 0.68 24.89
C SER A 247 -11.16 -0.71 24.95
N GLY A 248 -10.20 -0.99 24.05
CA GLY A 248 -9.44 -2.23 24.05
C GLY A 248 -8.40 -2.31 25.18
N GLY A 249 -7.89 -1.15 25.65
CA GLY A 249 -6.81 -1.10 26.63
C GLY A 249 -5.58 -1.86 26.17
N ILE A 250 -4.77 -2.37 27.12
CA ILE A 250 -3.52 -3.09 26.81
C ILE A 250 -3.80 -4.53 26.35
N PHE A 251 -4.84 -5.18 26.89
CA PHE A 251 -5.10 -6.62 26.68
C PHE A 251 -6.25 -6.91 25.72
N GLY A 252 -7.02 -5.90 25.31
CA GLY A 252 -8.18 -6.07 24.46
C GLY A 252 -9.36 -6.76 25.12
N LYS A 253 -10.50 -6.74 24.42
CA LYS A 253 -11.76 -7.37 24.87
C LYS A 253 -11.89 -8.84 24.50
N GLY A 254 -11.00 -9.34 23.66
CA GLY A 254 -11.03 -10.69 23.08
C GLY A 254 -11.53 -10.72 21.65
N LEU A 255 -11.06 -11.70 20.90
CA LEU A 255 -11.41 -11.88 19.48
C LEU A 255 -12.93 -12.02 19.32
N GLY A 256 -13.49 -11.27 18.38
CA GLY A 256 -14.92 -11.29 18.10
C GLY A 256 -15.76 -10.41 19.04
N GLN A 257 -15.20 -9.80 20.07
CA GLN A 257 -15.93 -9.04 21.11
C GLN A 257 -15.95 -7.52 20.87
N SER A 258 -15.47 -7.03 19.72
CA SER A 258 -15.58 -5.61 19.40
C SER A 258 -17.04 -5.21 19.24
N MET A 259 -17.45 -4.17 19.94
CA MET A 259 -18.76 -3.55 19.76
C MET A 259 -18.76 -2.60 18.57
N GLN A 260 -17.63 -1.97 18.31
CA GLN A 260 -17.50 -0.94 17.27
C GLN A 260 -17.65 -1.50 15.84
N LYS A 261 -17.35 -2.78 15.62
CA LYS A 261 -17.55 -3.46 14.32
C LYS A 261 -19.03 -3.68 13.98
N MET A 262 -19.95 -3.60 14.94
CA MET A 262 -21.40 -3.84 14.75
C MET A 262 -22.12 -2.66 14.07
N GLY A 263 -21.43 -1.93 13.20
CA GLY A 263 -22.00 -0.84 12.40
C GLY A 263 -21.64 0.57 12.88
N PHE A 264 -20.99 0.71 14.02
CA PHE A 264 -20.56 2.01 14.54
C PHE A 264 -19.38 2.58 13.73
N ILE A 265 -18.45 1.72 13.28
CA ILE A 265 -17.33 2.15 12.40
C ILE A 265 -17.68 1.81 10.96
N PRO A 266 -17.88 2.83 10.09
CA PRO A 266 -17.95 2.63 8.65
C PRO A 266 -16.64 2.02 8.13
N GLU A 267 -16.72 1.09 7.16
CA GLU A 267 -15.54 0.43 6.55
C GLU A 267 -14.57 -0.21 7.57
N SER A 268 -15.11 -0.79 8.66
CA SER A 268 -14.35 -1.45 9.73
C SER A 268 -13.41 -2.56 9.24
N HIS A 269 -13.72 -3.20 8.11
CA HIS A 269 -12.94 -4.27 7.50
C HIS A 269 -11.86 -3.81 6.52
N ASN A 270 -11.76 -2.49 6.26
CA ASN A 270 -10.78 -1.87 5.36
C ASN A 270 -9.93 -0.85 6.13
N ASP A 271 -10.29 0.43 6.02
CA ASP A 271 -9.48 1.56 6.47
C ASP A 271 -9.32 1.61 7.99
N MET A 272 -10.28 1.03 8.74
CA MET A 272 -10.32 1.06 10.22
C MET A 272 -10.10 -0.32 10.86
N ILE A 273 -9.56 -1.28 10.11
CA ILE A 273 -9.32 -2.64 10.64
C ILE A 273 -8.38 -2.64 11.84
N PHE A 274 -7.38 -1.76 11.84
CA PHE A 274 -6.42 -1.66 12.93
C PHE A 274 -7.07 -1.26 14.27
N SER A 275 -8.04 -0.36 14.26
CA SER A 275 -8.78 0.03 15.48
C SER A 275 -9.58 -1.13 16.06
N ILE A 276 -10.15 -2.00 15.21
CA ILE A 276 -10.82 -3.22 15.67
C ILE A 276 -9.81 -4.23 16.21
N ILE A 277 -8.63 -4.37 15.57
CA ILE A 277 -7.54 -5.21 16.10
C ILE A 277 -7.17 -4.76 17.51
N CYS A 278 -6.99 -3.45 17.72
CA CYS A 278 -6.69 -2.90 19.04
C CYS A 278 -7.82 -3.18 20.08
N GLU A 279 -9.08 -3.06 19.66
CA GLU A 279 -10.21 -3.37 20.55
C GLU A 279 -10.29 -4.86 20.90
N GLU A 280 -9.97 -5.75 19.96
CA GLU A 280 -10.10 -7.20 20.12
C GLU A 280 -8.85 -7.88 20.68
N GLN A 281 -7.69 -7.28 20.79
CA GLN A 281 -6.41 -7.93 21.10
C GLN A 281 -6.54 -9.28 21.83
N TRP A 282 -5.66 -10.24 21.54
CA TRP A 282 -5.86 -11.69 21.72
C TRP A 282 -5.76 -12.22 23.14
N VAL A 283 -5.42 -11.40 24.13
CA VAL A 283 -5.19 -11.89 25.49
C VAL A 283 -6.44 -11.69 26.32
N LYS A 284 -7.27 -12.72 26.37
CA LYS A 284 -8.34 -12.81 27.37
C LYS A 284 -7.72 -12.98 28.75
N VAL A 285 -7.53 -11.88 29.49
CA VAL A 285 -7.42 -12.00 30.95
C VAL A 285 -8.82 -12.41 31.44
N LYS A 286 -8.96 -13.68 31.85
CA LYS A 286 -10.15 -14.15 32.58
C LYS A 286 -10.26 -13.28 33.82
N HIS A 287 -11.05 -12.23 33.79
CA HIS A 287 -11.62 -11.70 35.01
C HIS A 287 -12.59 -12.76 35.53
N ASN A 288 -12.14 -13.56 36.51
CA ASN A 288 -13.03 -14.26 37.40
C ASN A 288 -13.87 -13.19 38.11
N HIS A 289 -15.02 -12.88 37.54
CA HIS A 289 -16.09 -12.37 38.32
C HIS A 289 -16.58 -13.57 39.16
N SER A 290 -15.92 -13.84 40.28
CA SER A 290 -16.55 -14.44 41.42
C SER A 290 -17.55 -13.39 41.94
N GLY A 291 -18.73 -13.39 41.32
CA GLY A 291 -19.86 -12.66 41.84
C GLY A 291 -20.27 -13.35 43.13
N ASN A 292 -19.88 -12.82 44.27
CA ASN A 292 -20.64 -12.98 45.47
C ASN A 292 -21.98 -12.29 45.29
N SER A 293 -22.98 -13.06 44.93
CA SER A 293 -24.37 -12.73 45.23
C SER A 293 -24.58 -12.77 46.75
N LEU A 294 -24.82 -11.61 47.33
CA LEU A 294 -25.61 -11.44 48.55
C LEU A 294 -26.81 -10.56 48.24
#